data_5c2ebe31151e813ed997f25500b84340
#
_entry.id   5c2ebe31151e813ed997f25500b84340
#
_cell.length_a   1.000
_cell.length_b   1.000
_cell.length_c   1.000
_cell.angle_alpha   90.00
_cell.angle_beta   90.00
_cell.angle_gamma   90.00
#
_symmetry.space_group_name_H-M   'P 1'
#
loop_
_entity.id
_entity.type
_entity.pdbx_description
1 polymer ?
#
loop_
_entity_poly.entity_id
_entity_poly.type
_entity_poly.pdbx_seq_one_letter_code
_entity_poly.pdbx_strand_id
1 'polypeptide(L)'
;MRPLKLSMLTAAVTTLMACSTEPSGSADSNNTASSQDPLFCPASISWVTQPNSPPSEIPGGGQNLCQFYQFSWQWFISLLNAPTGEERTFLNEDRYAIYLGNGQNSCAPNSLQSKLFVRGDKDPHTTSEDFTAPHEMNQALNNAVLYDQNGNIVLYETRFDRGMCNVAQGSATLPAGTTEIKTSWRKINEKDMLNYVWIRSDTNNNGELEADELYGMVGFHLVISTKEHPEFIWATFEHTHNAPDCQKANQPTADWSFASEQCTSGLPKPDTSCAFNKTIDPTKTGDSPLTGAPTEVCQVYAQGTADGDNQAKHNRANIISLNEQLSKVFKRMPTYNSLRVLAKYELVGGLWLNDVSQPSSDHDNQRGSIQLANTTMETNAQQGFSEVVYTGPQNLQPAANCFNCHGYPGPTNNASVSHIFSSIHGSSK
;
A
#
# COMPACT_ATOMS: atom_id res chain seq x y z
N MET A 1 67.10 47.65 9.32
CA MET A 1 67.08 49.13 9.35
C MET A 1 66.11 49.64 8.35
N ARG A 2 65.12 50.25 8.85
CA ARG A 2 64.22 51.30 8.30
C ARG A 2 62.77 51.07 8.77
N PRO A 3 62.12 52.18 9.06
CA PRO A 3 61.10 52.18 10.12
C PRO A 3 59.65 52.14 9.62
N LEU A 4 58.80 51.80 10.59
CA LEU A 4 57.34 51.98 10.53
C LEU A 4 56.93 53.38 10.17
N LYS A 5 55.91 53.55 9.32
CA LYS A 5 55.06 54.71 9.29
C LYS A 5 53.64 54.31 9.66
N LEU A 6 53.24 54.80 10.79
CA LEU A 6 51.88 54.84 11.34
C LEU A 6 51.12 55.93 10.59
N SER A 7 49.97 55.65 10.02
CA SER A 7 49.02 56.66 9.54
C SER A 7 47.67 56.36 10.18
N MET A 8 47.26 57.22 11.07
CA MET A 8 45.89 57.34 11.55
C MET A 8 45.00 57.79 10.41
N LEU A 9 43.90 57.15 10.23
CA LEU A 9 42.77 57.71 9.47
C LEU A 9 41.50 57.64 10.30
N THR A 10 40.90 58.76 10.48
CA THR A 10 39.73 59.15 11.24
C THR A 10 38.48 58.42 10.74
N ALA A 11 37.73 57.90 11.68
CA ALA A 11 36.40 57.32 11.44
C ALA A 11 35.37 58.42 11.18
N ALA A 12 34.68 58.34 10.05
CA ALA A 12 33.44 59.02 9.84
C ALA A 12 32.30 57.98 10.00
N VAL A 13 31.51 58.19 11.05
CA VAL A 13 30.29 57.44 11.31
C VAL A 13 29.22 58.01 10.40
N THR A 14 28.84 57.29 9.36
CA THR A 14 27.61 57.49 8.59
C THR A 14 26.62 56.40 8.99
N THR A 15 25.61 56.79 9.73
CA THR A 15 24.42 56.03 10.01
C THR A 15 23.61 55.85 8.72
N LEU A 16 23.76 54.70 8.08
CA LEU A 16 22.85 54.22 7.06
C LEU A 16 21.73 53.44 7.75
N MET A 17 20.52 54.01 7.77
CA MET A 17 19.29 53.30 7.99
C MET A 17 19.13 52.29 6.80
N ALA A 18 19.49 51.05 7.05
CA ALA A 18 19.10 49.97 6.18
C ALA A 18 17.65 49.59 6.52
N CYS A 19 16.70 49.95 5.61
CA CYS A 19 15.43 49.25 5.54
C CYS A 19 15.75 47.77 5.27
N SER A 20 15.63 46.95 6.26
CA SER A 20 15.53 45.48 6.08
C SER A 20 14.19 45.21 5.44
N THR A 21 14.16 45.07 4.13
CA THR A 21 13.13 44.28 3.46
C THR A 21 13.41 42.86 3.87
N GLU A 22 12.65 42.36 4.83
CA GLU A 22 12.52 40.91 5.03
C GLU A 22 12.12 40.31 3.68
N PRO A 23 12.81 39.27 3.19
CA PRO A 23 12.25 38.46 2.12
C PRO A 23 10.98 37.88 2.70
N SER A 24 9.84 38.24 2.11
CA SER A 24 8.60 37.51 2.29
C SER A 24 8.88 36.10 1.80
N GLY A 25 9.29 35.23 2.73
CA GLY A 25 9.28 33.81 2.52
C GLY A 25 7.85 33.47 2.15
N SER A 26 7.67 32.98 0.94
CA SER A 26 6.45 32.29 0.60
C SER A 26 6.31 31.18 1.64
N ALA A 27 5.33 31.35 2.53
CA ALA A 27 4.97 30.28 3.44
C ALA A 27 4.64 29.08 2.57
N ASP A 28 5.39 27.99 2.77
CA ASP A 28 5.07 26.67 2.24
C ASP A 28 3.68 26.29 2.74
N SER A 29 2.65 26.67 1.97
CA SER A 29 1.25 26.53 2.40
C SER A 29 0.67 25.14 2.10
N ASN A 30 1.44 24.21 1.53
CA ASN A 30 0.87 23.01 0.95
C ASN A 30 1.14 21.70 1.71
N ASN A 31 1.94 21.69 2.77
CA ASN A 31 2.26 20.45 3.49
C ASN A 31 1.96 20.51 5.00
N THR A 32 1.32 21.55 5.48
CA THR A 32 0.83 21.61 6.85
C THR A 32 -0.54 20.95 6.93
N ALA A 33 -0.77 20.13 7.94
CA ALA A 33 -2.10 19.62 8.27
C ALA A 33 -3.07 20.82 8.27
N SER A 34 -4.15 20.72 7.49
CA SER A 34 -5.20 21.71 7.50
C SER A 34 -5.69 21.91 8.93
N SER A 35 -6.02 23.13 9.33
CA SER A 35 -6.67 23.39 10.61
C SER A 35 -8.01 22.64 10.76
N GLN A 36 -8.52 22.06 9.66
CA GLN A 36 -9.71 21.23 9.59
C GLN A 36 -9.43 19.71 9.76
N ASP A 37 -8.17 19.28 9.76
CA ASP A 37 -7.85 17.85 9.94
C ASP A 37 -8.07 17.46 11.42
N PRO A 38 -9.06 16.59 11.72
CA PRO A 38 -9.33 16.19 13.10
C PRO A 38 -8.26 15.21 13.61
N LEU A 39 -8.04 15.18 14.93
CA LEU A 39 -7.24 14.11 15.55
C LEU A 39 -8.04 12.80 15.75
N PHE A 40 -9.32 12.82 15.49
CA PHE A 40 -10.21 11.69 15.63
C PHE A 40 -11.07 11.53 14.38
N CYS A 41 -11.01 10.36 13.77
CA CYS A 41 -11.76 10.01 12.58
C CYS A 41 -12.89 9.02 12.93
N PRO A 42 -14.17 9.42 12.88
CA PRO A 42 -15.27 8.55 13.26
C PRO A 42 -15.58 7.50 12.20
N ALA A 43 -15.95 6.30 12.65
CA ALA A 43 -16.58 5.27 11.81
C ALA A 43 -18.11 5.32 11.94
N SER A 44 -18.83 4.88 10.90
CA SER A 44 -20.29 4.72 10.94
C SER A 44 -20.67 3.24 10.85
N ILE A 45 -21.65 2.85 11.68
CA ILE A 45 -22.23 1.50 11.62
C ILE A 45 -22.93 1.22 10.28
N SER A 46 -23.39 2.26 9.58
CA SER A 46 -24.04 2.13 8.28
C SER A 46 -23.14 1.47 7.23
N TRP A 47 -21.82 1.63 7.31
CA TRP A 47 -20.89 1.04 6.36
C TRP A 47 -20.91 -0.50 6.41
N VAL A 48 -21.20 -1.06 7.58
CA VAL A 48 -21.24 -2.51 7.78
C VAL A 48 -22.65 -3.08 7.70
N THR A 49 -23.68 -2.25 7.88
CA THR A 49 -25.09 -2.67 7.71
C THR A 49 -25.62 -2.48 6.29
N GLN A 50 -24.93 -1.64 5.49
CA GLN A 50 -25.21 -1.38 4.07
C GLN A 50 -23.93 -1.47 3.23
N PRO A 51 -23.20 -2.60 3.25
CA PRO A 51 -21.85 -2.70 2.69
C PRO A 51 -21.81 -2.61 1.16
N ASN A 52 -22.95 -2.82 0.47
CA ASN A 52 -23.00 -2.88 -1.00
C ASN A 52 -23.13 -1.51 -1.67
N SER A 53 -23.07 -0.43 -0.92
CA SER A 53 -23.23 0.94 -1.45
C SER A 53 -22.09 1.84 -0.99
N PRO A 54 -20.85 1.57 -1.42
CA PRO A 54 -19.73 2.46 -1.12
C PRO A 54 -19.93 3.80 -1.87
N PRO A 55 -19.42 4.91 -1.35
CA PRO A 55 -19.56 6.20 -1.98
C PRO A 55 -18.81 6.27 -3.31
N SER A 56 -19.38 6.94 -4.31
CA SER A 56 -18.72 7.18 -5.60
C SER A 56 -17.73 8.35 -5.58
N GLU A 57 -17.81 9.19 -4.53
CA GLU A 57 -16.92 10.33 -4.29
C GLU A 57 -16.53 10.38 -2.82
N ILE A 58 -15.48 11.14 -2.52
CA ILE A 58 -15.02 11.31 -1.15
C ILE A 58 -16.14 11.96 -0.30
N PRO A 59 -16.56 11.34 0.80
CA PRO A 59 -17.55 11.92 1.69
C PRO A 59 -17.16 13.32 2.14
N GLY A 60 -18.07 14.28 2.07
CA GLY A 60 -17.81 15.66 2.46
C GLY A 60 -16.88 16.43 1.52
N GLY A 61 -16.57 15.91 0.34
CA GLY A 61 -15.78 16.58 -0.70
C GLY A 61 -14.29 16.67 -0.41
N GLY A 62 -13.72 15.73 0.36
CA GLY A 62 -12.27 15.62 0.53
C GLY A 62 -11.60 16.77 1.30
N GLN A 63 -12.33 17.41 2.25
CA GLN A 63 -11.82 18.57 2.97
C GLN A 63 -10.71 18.27 3.97
N ASN A 64 -10.58 17.00 4.37
CA ASN A 64 -9.58 16.57 5.35
C ASN A 64 -9.19 15.10 5.18
N LEU A 65 -8.10 14.70 5.84
CA LEU A 65 -7.54 13.34 5.78
C LEU A 65 -8.56 12.26 6.16
N CYS A 66 -9.36 12.51 7.19
CA CYS A 66 -10.34 11.55 7.69
C CYS A 66 -11.32 11.09 6.60
N GLN A 67 -11.80 12.00 5.75
CA GLN A 67 -12.78 11.69 4.71
C GLN A 67 -12.23 10.71 3.67
N PHE A 68 -10.95 10.81 3.32
CA PHE A 68 -10.28 9.87 2.43
C PHE A 68 -10.12 8.47 3.07
N TYR A 69 -9.78 8.41 4.35
CA TYR A 69 -9.68 7.13 5.07
C TYR A 69 -11.04 6.48 5.29
N GLN A 70 -12.08 7.29 5.52
CA GLN A 70 -13.47 6.81 5.57
C GLN A 70 -13.91 6.24 4.21
N PHE A 71 -13.57 6.90 3.10
CA PHE A 71 -13.81 6.41 1.74
C PHE A 71 -13.11 5.06 1.52
N SER A 72 -11.82 4.98 1.83
CA SER A 72 -11.02 3.77 1.66
C SER A 72 -11.61 2.58 2.44
N TRP A 73 -12.01 2.78 3.70
CA TRP A 73 -12.63 1.75 4.51
C TRP A 73 -14.00 1.31 3.98
N GLN A 74 -14.84 2.23 3.51
CA GLN A 74 -16.14 1.90 2.94
C GLN A 74 -16.01 1.03 1.69
N TRP A 75 -15.06 1.34 0.84
CA TRP A 75 -14.74 0.53 -0.32
C TRP A 75 -14.15 -0.83 0.06
N PHE A 76 -13.22 -0.88 1.00
CA PHE A 76 -12.67 -2.14 1.50
C PHE A 76 -13.76 -3.05 2.08
N ILE A 77 -14.65 -2.51 2.91
CA ILE A 77 -15.80 -3.25 3.45
C ILE A 77 -16.69 -3.79 2.33
N SER A 78 -16.99 -2.97 1.33
CA SER A 78 -17.84 -3.36 0.19
C SER A 78 -17.21 -4.49 -0.63
N LEU A 79 -15.93 -4.37 -0.93
CA LEU A 79 -15.19 -5.37 -1.71
C LEU A 79 -15.06 -6.70 -0.96
N LEU A 80 -14.87 -6.65 0.36
CA LEU A 80 -14.71 -7.84 1.21
C LEU A 80 -16.05 -8.40 1.70
N ASN A 81 -17.17 -7.73 1.44
CA ASN A 81 -18.48 -8.29 1.76
C ASN A 81 -18.75 -9.53 0.90
N ALA A 82 -19.31 -10.58 1.54
CA ALA A 82 -19.84 -11.75 0.88
C ALA A 82 -21.33 -11.83 1.22
N PRO A 83 -22.24 -11.52 0.29
CA PRO A 83 -23.66 -11.77 0.48
C PRO A 83 -23.92 -13.23 0.80
N THR A 84 -25.03 -13.53 1.47
CA THR A 84 -25.34 -14.89 1.89
C THR A 84 -25.37 -15.87 0.70
N GLY A 85 -24.45 -16.82 0.72
CA GLY A 85 -24.34 -17.84 -0.32
C GLY A 85 -23.58 -17.41 -1.57
N GLU A 86 -22.97 -16.23 -1.55
CA GLU A 86 -22.16 -15.71 -2.64
C GLU A 86 -20.68 -15.59 -2.22
N GLU A 87 -19.80 -15.46 -3.18
CA GLU A 87 -18.39 -15.11 -2.94
C GLU A 87 -18.24 -13.63 -2.54
N ARG A 88 -17.07 -13.26 -2.10
CA ARG A 88 -16.76 -11.84 -1.78
C ARG A 88 -16.80 -11.01 -3.05
N THR A 89 -17.32 -9.79 -2.93
CA THR A 89 -17.55 -8.88 -4.08
C THR A 89 -16.32 -8.73 -4.99
N PHE A 90 -15.10 -8.65 -4.41
CA PHE A 90 -13.88 -8.47 -5.22
C PHE A 90 -13.48 -9.73 -6.00
N LEU A 91 -13.99 -10.91 -5.64
CA LEU A 91 -13.72 -12.17 -6.35
C LEU A 91 -14.66 -12.37 -7.55
N ASN A 92 -15.73 -11.58 -7.66
CA ASN A 92 -16.67 -11.68 -8.76
C ASN A 92 -15.99 -11.21 -10.07
N GLU A 93 -15.71 -12.16 -10.95
CA GLU A 93 -15.03 -11.90 -12.22
C GLU A 93 -15.84 -11.12 -13.25
N ASP A 94 -17.15 -11.12 -13.16
CA ASP A 94 -17.98 -10.29 -14.03
C ASP A 94 -17.77 -8.79 -13.71
N ARG A 95 -17.30 -8.50 -12.53
CA ARG A 95 -17.01 -7.14 -12.07
C ARG A 95 -15.52 -6.83 -12.02
N TYR A 96 -14.72 -7.75 -11.51
CA TYR A 96 -13.26 -7.57 -11.32
C TYR A 96 -12.52 -8.73 -12.00
N ALA A 97 -12.05 -8.49 -13.21
CA ALA A 97 -11.31 -9.47 -13.98
C ALA A 97 -9.94 -9.75 -13.35
N ILE A 98 -9.46 -10.98 -13.45
CA ILE A 98 -8.12 -11.36 -13.04
C ILE A 98 -7.12 -10.87 -14.09
N TYR A 99 -6.07 -10.20 -13.63
CA TYR A 99 -4.94 -9.83 -14.48
C TYR A 99 -4.01 -11.05 -14.66
N LEU A 100 -3.90 -11.55 -15.88
CA LEU A 100 -3.15 -12.75 -16.22
C LEU A 100 -1.73 -12.47 -16.71
N GLY A 101 -1.36 -11.20 -16.84
CA GLY A 101 -0.04 -10.78 -17.28
C GLY A 101 0.04 -10.31 -18.73
N ASN A 102 1.22 -9.80 -19.09
CA ASN A 102 1.52 -9.29 -20.42
C ASN A 102 1.32 -10.35 -21.50
N GLY A 103 0.65 -9.96 -22.58
CA GLY A 103 0.39 -10.82 -23.73
C GLY A 103 -0.72 -11.84 -23.52
N GLN A 104 -1.35 -11.91 -22.34
CA GLN A 104 -2.53 -12.72 -22.08
C GLN A 104 -3.80 -11.87 -22.15
N ASN A 105 -4.89 -12.45 -22.67
CA ASN A 105 -6.16 -11.73 -22.77
C ASN A 105 -6.92 -11.80 -21.43
N SER A 106 -6.57 -10.92 -20.50
CA SER A 106 -7.25 -10.81 -19.21
C SER A 106 -8.69 -10.35 -19.31
N CYS A 107 -9.12 -9.85 -20.48
CA CYS A 107 -10.50 -9.46 -20.75
C CYS A 107 -11.38 -10.60 -21.25
N ALA A 108 -10.80 -11.74 -21.65
CA ALA A 108 -11.59 -12.91 -22.01
C ALA A 108 -12.34 -13.48 -20.79
N PRO A 109 -13.50 -14.10 -20.99
CA PRO A 109 -14.14 -14.86 -19.92
C PRO A 109 -13.18 -15.90 -19.36
N ASN A 110 -13.03 -15.93 -18.05
CA ASN A 110 -12.19 -16.87 -17.35
C ASN A 110 -13.06 -17.77 -16.47
N SER A 111 -12.69 -19.04 -16.32
CA SER A 111 -13.39 -19.99 -15.46
C SER A 111 -12.78 -20.10 -14.06
N LEU A 112 -11.71 -19.35 -13.80
CA LEU A 112 -10.98 -19.40 -12.53
C LEU A 112 -11.64 -18.45 -11.51
N GLN A 113 -11.90 -18.94 -10.31
CA GLN A 113 -12.36 -18.10 -9.20
C GLN A 113 -11.24 -17.22 -8.65
N SER A 114 -10.01 -17.72 -8.63
CA SER A 114 -8.82 -16.95 -8.29
C SER A 114 -7.59 -17.56 -8.96
N LYS A 115 -6.58 -16.73 -9.22
CA LYS A 115 -5.29 -17.17 -9.71
C LYS A 115 -4.19 -16.46 -8.94
N LEU A 116 -3.39 -17.26 -8.23
CA LEU A 116 -2.27 -16.78 -7.42
C LEU A 116 -0.95 -17.00 -8.15
N PHE A 117 -0.07 -16.03 -8.04
CA PHE A 117 1.24 -16.03 -8.68
C PHE A 117 2.36 -15.85 -7.67
N VAL A 118 3.52 -16.44 -7.96
CA VAL A 118 4.77 -16.09 -7.30
C VAL A 118 5.20 -14.68 -7.76
N ARG A 119 5.86 -13.94 -6.91
CA ARG A 119 6.44 -12.64 -7.24
C ARG A 119 7.69 -12.85 -8.12
N GLY A 120 7.80 -12.08 -9.22
CA GLY A 120 8.96 -12.11 -10.11
C GLY A 120 8.61 -12.46 -11.56
N ASP A 121 9.51 -12.14 -12.50
CA ASP A 121 9.29 -12.29 -13.94
C ASP A 121 9.44 -13.73 -14.42
N LYS A 122 10.28 -14.48 -13.75
CA LYS A 122 10.53 -15.89 -14.04
C LYS A 122 10.93 -16.60 -12.75
N ASP A 123 10.26 -17.68 -12.48
CA ASP A 123 10.71 -18.62 -11.51
C ASP A 123 11.54 -19.72 -12.20
N PRO A 124 12.86 -19.74 -12.00
CA PRO A 124 13.72 -20.72 -12.65
C PRO A 124 13.55 -22.13 -12.11
N HIS A 125 12.81 -22.31 -11.01
CA HIS A 125 12.65 -23.57 -10.32
C HIS A 125 11.25 -24.18 -10.44
N THR A 126 10.25 -23.44 -10.90
CA THR A 126 8.95 -24.01 -11.23
C THR A 126 8.95 -24.46 -12.68
N THR A 127 8.53 -25.69 -12.91
CA THR A 127 8.22 -26.20 -14.25
C THR A 127 6.88 -25.71 -14.77
N SER A 128 6.13 -25.01 -13.95
CA SER A 128 4.80 -24.49 -14.22
C SER A 128 4.88 -22.98 -14.53
N GLU A 129 4.52 -22.59 -15.75
CA GLU A 129 4.37 -21.19 -16.16
C GLU A 129 3.31 -20.44 -15.32
N ASP A 130 2.44 -21.19 -14.62
CA ASP A 130 1.32 -20.67 -13.87
C ASP A 130 1.68 -19.97 -12.56
N PHE A 131 2.89 -20.20 -12.04
CA PHE A 131 3.40 -19.54 -10.82
C PHE A 131 4.19 -18.27 -11.11
N THR A 132 4.50 -17.99 -12.37
CA THR A 132 5.29 -16.82 -12.73
C THR A 132 4.43 -15.57 -12.65
N ALA A 133 4.80 -14.63 -11.78
CA ALA A 133 4.11 -13.35 -11.72
C ALA A 133 4.26 -12.61 -13.05
N PRO A 134 3.19 -11.98 -13.55
CA PRO A 134 3.29 -11.03 -14.62
C PRO A 134 4.30 -9.93 -14.27
N HIS A 135 5.00 -9.40 -15.28
CA HIS A 135 6.05 -8.38 -15.10
C HIS A 135 5.59 -7.20 -14.23
N GLU A 136 4.35 -6.77 -14.41
CA GLU A 136 3.74 -5.65 -13.70
C GLU A 136 3.32 -5.96 -12.26
N MET A 137 3.29 -7.22 -11.86
CA MET A 137 3.05 -7.60 -10.46
C MET A 137 4.33 -7.51 -9.61
N ASN A 138 5.48 -7.33 -10.25
CA ASN A 138 6.78 -7.21 -9.59
C ASN A 138 6.98 -5.80 -9.01
N GLN A 139 6.30 -5.46 -7.94
CA GLN A 139 6.46 -4.15 -7.28
C GLN A 139 7.69 -4.06 -6.36
N ALA A 140 8.20 -5.16 -5.87
CA ALA A 140 9.48 -5.13 -5.18
C ALA A 140 10.58 -5.47 -6.16
N LEU A 141 11.35 -4.47 -6.45
CA LEU A 141 12.57 -4.51 -7.23
C LEU A 141 13.33 -5.84 -7.05
N ASN A 142 13.76 -6.46 -8.15
CA ASN A 142 14.72 -7.57 -8.19
C ASN A 142 14.20 -9.00 -7.89
N ASN A 143 13.05 -9.42 -8.40
CA ASN A 143 12.58 -10.82 -8.32
C ASN A 143 12.51 -11.41 -6.89
N ALA A 144 12.42 -10.55 -5.91
CA ALA A 144 12.49 -10.94 -4.53
C ALA A 144 11.17 -11.55 -4.04
N VAL A 145 11.26 -12.70 -3.40
CA VAL A 145 10.13 -13.38 -2.78
C VAL A 145 10.12 -13.18 -1.26
N LEU A 146 8.97 -13.39 -0.67
CA LEU A 146 8.74 -13.31 0.77
C LEU A 146 8.27 -14.68 1.27
N TYR A 147 8.88 -15.17 2.33
CA TYR A 147 8.47 -16.40 3.01
C TYR A 147 7.93 -16.09 4.41
N ASP A 148 6.82 -16.72 4.76
CA ASP A 148 6.27 -16.63 6.11
C ASP A 148 7.13 -17.41 7.14
N GLN A 149 6.80 -17.30 8.42
CA GLN A 149 7.55 -17.98 9.48
C GLN A 149 7.45 -19.53 9.42
N ASN A 150 6.56 -20.07 8.58
CA ASN A 150 6.51 -21.52 8.28
C ASN A 150 7.33 -21.87 7.02
N GLY A 151 7.99 -20.91 6.41
CA GLY A 151 8.77 -21.10 5.19
C GLY A 151 7.95 -21.20 3.91
N ASN A 152 6.65 -20.85 3.93
CA ASN A 152 5.83 -20.84 2.72
C ASN A 152 5.93 -19.49 2.02
N ILE A 153 6.00 -19.52 0.69
CA ILE A 153 6.04 -18.32 -0.13
C ILE A 153 4.73 -17.54 -0.05
N VAL A 154 4.81 -16.21 -0.14
CA VAL A 154 3.66 -15.34 -0.35
C VAL A 154 3.32 -15.30 -1.83
N LEU A 155 2.05 -15.53 -2.14
CA LEU A 155 1.48 -15.48 -3.49
C LEU A 155 0.67 -14.21 -3.69
N TYR A 156 0.46 -13.83 -4.95
CA TYR A 156 -0.17 -12.56 -5.31
C TYR A 156 -1.28 -12.77 -6.34
N GLU A 157 -2.31 -11.92 -6.27
CA GLU A 157 -3.35 -11.79 -7.29
C GLU A 157 -3.58 -10.31 -7.56
N THR A 158 -3.82 -9.97 -8.83
CA THR A 158 -4.24 -8.64 -9.24
C THR A 158 -5.55 -8.73 -9.99
N ARG A 159 -6.49 -7.86 -9.63
CA ARG A 159 -7.80 -7.72 -10.29
C ARG A 159 -8.03 -6.28 -10.70
N PHE A 160 -8.86 -6.10 -11.72
CA PHE A 160 -9.20 -4.78 -12.21
C PHE A 160 -10.66 -4.71 -12.64
N ASP A 161 -11.22 -3.51 -12.59
CA ASP A 161 -12.59 -3.25 -13.09
C ASP A 161 -12.72 -3.73 -14.53
N ARG A 162 -13.62 -4.68 -14.77
CA ARG A 162 -13.88 -5.25 -16.11
C ARG A 162 -14.32 -4.18 -17.11
N GLY A 163 -14.86 -3.05 -16.65
CA GLY A 163 -15.15 -1.90 -17.49
C GLY A 163 -13.94 -1.37 -18.26
N MET A 164 -12.71 -1.57 -17.73
CA MET A 164 -11.48 -1.20 -18.43
C MET A 164 -11.32 -1.93 -19.77
N CYS A 165 -11.87 -3.14 -19.90
CA CYS A 165 -11.84 -3.91 -21.15
C CYS A 165 -12.65 -3.25 -22.29
N ASN A 166 -13.58 -2.36 -21.96
CA ASN A 166 -14.39 -1.62 -22.93
C ASN A 166 -13.77 -0.25 -23.30
N VAL A 167 -12.71 0.16 -22.60
CA VAL A 167 -11.99 1.39 -22.93
C VAL A 167 -11.07 1.12 -24.10
N ALA A 168 -11.08 2.00 -25.09
CA ALA A 168 -10.25 1.82 -26.29
C ALA A 168 -8.75 1.76 -25.91
N GLN A 169 -8.04 0.82 -26.52
CA GLN A 169 -6.58 0.74 -26.38
C GLN A 169 -5.92 2.08 -26.74
N GLY A 170 -4.99 2.54 -25.91
CA GLY A 170 -4.33 3.83 -26.10
C GLY A 170 -5.17 5.03 -25.70
N SER A 171 -6.34 4.83 -25.06
CA SER A 171 -7.05 5.94 -24.42
C SER A 171 -6.15 6.64 -23.40
N ALA A 172 -6.15 7.96 -23.42
CA ALA A 172 -5.41 8.75 -22.43
C ALA A 172 -6.12 8.82 -21.07
N THR A 173 -7.42 8.47 -21.03
CA THR A 173 -8.21 8.58 -19.79
C THR A 173 -9.03 7.33 -19.51
N LEU A 174 -9.14 7.01 -18.22
CA LEU A 174 -10.02 5.99 -17.67
C LEU A 174 -11.25 6.63 -17.01
N PRO A 175 -12.42 5.95 -17.05
CA PRO A 175 -13.62 6.45 -16.41
C PRO A 175 -13.48 6.57 -14.88
N ALA A 176 -14.22 7.50 -14.29
CA ALA A 176 -14.40 7.55 -12.84
C ALA A 176 -15.03 6.24 -12.34
N GLY A 177 -14.56 5.76 -11.18
CA GLY A 177 -14.96 4.47 -10.62
C GLY A 177 -14.07 3.31 -11.06
N THR A 178 -13.13 3.53 -12.00
CA THR A 178 -12.12 2.50 -12.33
C THR A 178 -11.40 2.06 -11.07
N THR A 179 -11.38 0.75 -10.84
CA THR A 179 -10.82 0.15 -9.62
C THR A 179 -9.80 -0.92 -9.97
N GLU A 180 -8.67 -0.87 -9.31
CA GLU A 180 -7.65 -1.91 -9.33
C GLU A 180 -7.42 -2.46 -7.93
N ILE A 181 -7.22 -3.75 -7.83
CA ILE A 181 -7.06 -4.47 -6.56
C ILE A 181 -5.84 -5.37 -6.69
N LYS A 182 -4.91 -5.25 -5.74
CA LYS A 182 -3.82 -6.20 -5.61
C LYS A 182 -3.87 -6.82 -4.23
N THR A 183 -3.71 -8.14 -4.16
CA THR A 183 -3.76 -8.90 -2.91
C THR A 183 -2.54 -9.78 -2.76
N SER A 184 -2.14 -10.00 -1.51
CA SER A 184 -1.10 -10.95 -1.13
C SER A 184 -1.65 -12.01 -0.20
N TRP A 185 -1.17 -13.23 -0.34
CA TRP A 185 -1.74 -14.41 0.27
C TRP A 185 -0.64 -15.31 0.84
N ARG A 186 -0.87 -15.84 2.04
CA ARG A 186 -0.02 -16.86 2.63
C ARG A 186 -0.76 -18.18 2.76
N LYS A 187 -0.04 -19.28 2.73
CA LYS A 187 -0.62 -20.61 3.01
C LYS A 187 -1.11 -20.65 4.47
N ILE A 188 -2.33 -21.12 4.69
CA ILE A 188 -2.93 -21.29 6.02
C ILE A 188 -3.51 -22.71 6.14
N ASN A 189 -3.94 -23.09 7.32
CA ASN A 189 -4.69 -24.32 7.55
C ASN A 189 -6.13 -24.03 8.00
N GLU A 190 -6.98 -25.05 8.03
CA GLU A 190 -8.41 -24.89 8.30
C GLU A 190 -8.72 -24.22 9.65
N LYS A 191 -7.88 -24.45 10.68
CA LYS A 191 -8.07 -23.79 11.99
C LYS A 191 -7.90 -22.26 11.93
N ASP A 192 -7.21 -21.75 10.90
CA ASP A 192 -6.92 -20.33 10.73
C ASP A 192 -8.00 -19.60 9.90
N MET A 193 -8.95 -20.32 9.28
CA MET A 193 -9.99 -19.74 8.42
C MET A 193 -10.81 -18.63 9.10
N LEU A 194 -11.02 -18.71 10.40
CA LEU A 194 -11.74 -17.67 11.15
C LEU A 194 -10.90 -16.39 11.38
N ASN A 195 -9.59 -16.47 11.15
CA ASN A 195 -8.68 -15.36 11.35
C ASN A 195 -8.36 -14.61 10.05
N TYR A 196 -8.62 -15.20 8.89
CA TYR A 196 -8.27 -14.64 7.59
C TYR A 196 -9.48 -14.53 6.66
N VAL A 197 -9.47 -13.52 5.80
CA VAL A 197 -10.16 -13.61 4.51
C VAL A 197 -9.40 -14.69 3.75
N TRP A 198 -10.09 -15.71 3.29
CA TRP A 198 -9.41 -16.86 2.69
C TRP A 198 -10.04 -17.28 1.36
N ILE A 199 -9.22 -17.92 0.54
CA ILE A 199 -9.60 -18.54 -0.72
C ILE A 199 -8.97 -19.93 -0.82
N ARG A 200 -9.52 -20.75 -1.70
CA ARG A 200 -8.81 -21.91 -2.24
C ARG A 200 -8.30 -21.60 -3.64
N SER A 201 -7.11 -22.03 -3.97
CA SER A 201 -6.53 -21.83 -5.29
C SER A 201 -5.71 -23.05 -5.66
N ASP A 202 -6.01 -23.62 -6.83
CA ASP A 202 -5.21 -24.69 -7.43
C ASP A 202 -3.84 -24.11 -7.83
N THR A 203 -2.89 -24.20 -6.91
CA THR A 203 -1.56 -23.64 -7.07
C THR A 203 -0.56 -24.63 -7.66
N ASN A 204 -0.91 -25.91 -7.70
CA ASN A 204 -0.13 -26.96 -8.36
C ASN A 204 -0.64 -27.25 -9.79
N ASN A 205 -1.71 -26.57 -10.21
CA ASN A 205 -2.30 -26.62 -11.56
C ASN A 205 -2.69 -28.05 -12.00
N ASN A 206 -3.17 -28.88 -11.06
CA ASN A 206 -3.61 -30.24 -11.36
C ASN A 206 -5.11 -30.34 -11.70
N GLY A 207 -5.86 -29.23 -11.61
CA GLY A 207 -7.29 -29.12 -11.89
C GLY A 207 -8.18 -29.51 -10.70
N GLU A 208 -7.62 -29.78 -9.53
CA GLU A 208 -8.34 -30.13 -8.31
C GLU A 208 -7.98 -29.15 -7.18
N LEU A 209 -8.92 -28.83 -6.30
CA LEU A 209 -8.69 -28.01 -5.11
C LEU A 209 -8.45 -28.89 -3.90
N GLU A 210 -7.21 -28.96 -3.43
CA GLU A 210 -6.79 -29.81 -2.33
C GLU A 210 -7.01 -29.12 -0.97
N ALA A 211 -7.06 -29.92 0.09
CA ALA A 211 -7.31 -29.38 1.44
C ALA A 211 -6.22 -28.43 1.92
N ASP A 212 -4.99 -28.62 1.48
CA ASP A 212 -3.82 -27.81 1.83
C ASP A 212 -3.61 -26.60 0.89
N GLU A 213 -4.42 -26.46 -0.16
CA GLU A 213 -4.45 -25.30 -1.05
C GLU A 213 -5.38 -24.20 -0.51
N LEU A 214 -5.15 -23.81 0.72
CA LEU A 214 -5.90 -22.82 1.45
C LEU A 214 -5.00 -21.62 1.75
N TYR A 215 -5.44 -20.44 1.31
CA TYR A 215 -4.65 -19.22 1.41
C TYR A 215 -5.41 -18.13 2.17
N GLY A 216 -4.74 -17.51 3.13
CA GLY A 216 -5.22 -16.36 3.90
C GLY A 216 -4.64 -15.06 3.37
N MET A 217 -5.50 -14.07 3.17
CA MET A 217 -5.10 -12.75 2.70
C MET A 217 -4.29 -12.03 3.78
N VAL A 218 -3.12 -11.52 3.39
CA VAL A 218 -2.23 -10.78 4.30
C VAL A 218 -2.04 -9.33 3.88
N GLY A 219 -2.31 -8.97 2.63
CA GLY A 219 -2.27 -7.58 2.15
C GLY A 219 -3.33 -7.32 1.10
N PHE A 220 -3.76 -6.05 1.01
CA PHE A 220 -4.76 -5.61 0.05
C PHE A 220 -4.50 -4.16 -0.35
N HIS A 221 -4.22 -3.92 -1.63
CA HIS A 221 -4.22 -2.59 -2.22
C HIS A 221 -5.56 -2.31 -2.87
N LEU A 222 -6.09 -1.16 -2.57
CA LEU A 222 -7.24 -0.55 -3.25
C LEU A 222 -6.75 0.69 -3.99
N VAL A 223 -6.96 0.70 -5.28
CA VAL A 223 -6.66 1.82 -6.17
C VAL A 223 -7.94 2.17 -6.91
N ILE A 224 -8.46 3.36 -6.71
CA ILE A 224 -9.76 3.76 -7.26
C ILE A 224 -9.78 5.21 -7.71
N SER A 225 -10.21 5.45 -8.96
CA SER A 225 -10.48 6.80 -9.45
C SER A 225 -11.87 7.25 -9.07
N THR A 226 -12.03 8.55 -8.83
CA THR A 226 -13.34 9.19 -8.76
C THR A 226 -13.39 10.32 -9.79
N LYS A 227 -14.53 11.00 -9.91
CA LYS A 227 -14.63 12.14 -10.82
C LYS A 227 -13.74 13.31 -10.37
N GLU A 228 -13.65 13.51 -9.05
CA GLU A 228 -12.86 14.60 -8.46
C GLU A 228 -11.40 14.18 -8.21
N HIS A 229 -11.09 12.86 -8.24
CA HIS A 229 -9.75 12.32 -8.04
C HIS A 229 -9.39 11.36 -9.19
N PRO A 230 -9.12 11.89 -10.40
CA PRO A 230 -8.72 11.09 -11.56
C PRO A 230 -7.32 10.48 -11.43
N GLU A 231 -6.49 10.98 -10.50
CA GLU A 231 -5.15 10.48 -10.20
C GLU A 231 -5.16 9.13 -9.47
N PHE A 232 -6.32 8.64 -9.13
CA PHE A 232 -6.60 7.53 -8.25
C PHE A 232 -6.25 7.80 -6.78
N ILE A 233 -7.11 7.31 -5.92
CA ILE A 233 -6.91 7.24 -4.48
C ILE A 233 -6.29 5.88 -4.18
N TRP A 234 -5.16 5.89 -3.53
CA TRP A 234 -4.39 4.71 -3.17
C TRP A 234 -4.61 4.39 -1.72
N ALA A 235 -4.99 3.18 -1.38
CA ALA A 235 -5.11 2.74 0.00
C ALA A 235 -4.54 1.33 0.15
N THR A 236 -3.91 1.06 1.29
CA THR A 236 -3.40 -0.27 1.58
C THR A 236 -3.86 -0.75 2.95
N PHE A 237 -4.23 -2.02 2.98
CA PHE A 237 -4.68 -2.74 4.16
C PHE A 237 -3.80 -3.95 4.39
N GLU A 238 -3.60 -4.28 5.66
CA GLU A 238 -2.83 -5.45 6.08
C GLU A 238 -3.55 -6.25 7.16
N HIS A 239 -3.18 -7.53 7.25
CA HIS A 239 -3.57 -8.33 8.39
C HIS A 239 -2.75 -7.92 9.62
N THR A 240 -3.40 -7.71 10.76
CA THR A 240 -2.79 -7.15 11.99
C THR A 240 -1.69 -8.03 12.62
N HIS A 241 -1.53 -9.27 12.16
CA HIS A 241 -0.45 -10.17 12.60
C HIS A 241 0.61 -10.41 11.51
N ASN A 242 0.74 -9.51 10.55
CA ASN A 242 1.78 -9.62 9.54
C ASN A 242 3.17 -9.42 10.15
N ALA A 243 3.42 -8.25 10.67
CA ALA A 243 4.74 -7.83 11.10
C ALA A 243 4.68 -6.81 12.25
N PRO A 244 5.65 -6.80 13.16
CA PRO A 244 5.75 -5.80 14.21
C PRO A 244 6.13 -4.42 13.65
N ASP A 245 5.86 -3.36 14.40
CA ASP A 245 6.36 -2.02 14.12
C ASP A 245 7.86 -1.94 14.42
N CYS A 246 8.66 -1.56 13.43
CA CYS A 246 10.12 -1.49 13.55
C CYS A 246 10.60 -0.54 14.65
N GLN A 247 9.84 0.51 14.94
CA GLN A 247 10.24 1.58 15.87
C GLN A 247 9.72 1.36 17.30
N LYS A 248 8.85 0.39 17.51
CA LYS A 248 8.16 0.19 18.77
C LYS A 248 8.85 -0.85 19.66
N ALA A 249 9.24 -0.44 20.87
CA ALA A 249 9.69 -1.37 21.91
C ALA A 249 8.50 -2.04 22.63
N ASN A 250 8.77 -3.18 23.26
CA ASN A 250 7.81 -3.88 24.16
C ASN A 250 6.45 -4.22 23.51
N GLN A 251 6.45 -4.51 22.23
CA GLN A 251 5.28 -5.03 21.53
C GLN A 251 5.17 -6.55 21.70
N PRO A 252 4.01 -7.18 21.39
CA PRO A 252 3.91 -8.63 21.36
C PRO A 252 5.01 -9.23 20.47
N THR A 253 5.64 -10.32 20.92
CA THR A 253 6.77 -10.95 20.21
C THR A 253 6.37 -12.22 19.47
N ALA A 254 5.29 -12.87 19.89
CA ALA A 254 4.82 -14.12 19.33
C ALA A 254 3.72 -13.91 18.26
N ASP A 255 3.55 -14.92 17.42
CA ASP A 255 2.45 -15.06 16.45
C ASP A 255 2.47 -14.12 15.24
N TRP A 256 3.59 -13.47 14.95
CA TRP A 256 3.75 -12.74 13.69
C TRP A 256 3.90 -13.70 12.50
N SER A 257 3.24 -13.38 11.39
CA SER A 257 3.35 -14.18 10.16
C SER A 257 4.72 -14.07 9.51
N PHE A 258 5.39 -12.91 9.67
CA PHE A 258 6.62 -12.56 8.98
C PHE A 258 7.72 -12.03 9.91
N ALA A 259 7.68 -12.33 11.18
CA ALA A 259 8.76 -12.01 12.12
C ALA A 259 8.86 -13.07 13.20
N SER A 260 10.07 -13.48 13.49
CA SER A 260 10.33 -14.40 14.59
C SER A 260 10.20 -13.70 15.95
N GLU A 261 9.91 -14.49 16.99
CA GLU A 261 9.90 -13.99 18.38
C GLU A 261 11.27 -13.42 18.78
N GLN A 262 12.35 -14.09 18.37
CA GLN A 262 13.72 -13.67 18.65
C GLN A 262 13.99 -12.28 18.08
N CYS A 263 13.68 -12.04 16.80
CA CYS A 263 13.97 -10.77 16.16
C CYS A 263 13.06 -9.65 16.65
N THR A 264 11.78 -9.96 16.88
CA THR A 264 10.80 -8.99 17.41
C THR A 264 11.17 -8.49 18.80
N SER A 265 11.67 -9.37 19.67
CA SER A 265 12.07 -8.99 21.03
C SER A 265 13.23 -7.98 21.08
N GLY A 266 14.04 -7.94 20.01
CA GLY A 266 15.15 -7.00 19.87
C GLY A 266 14.76 -5.59 19.43
N LEU A 267 13.53 -5.39 18.92
CA LEU A 267 13.09 -4.09 18.40
C LEU A 267 13.04 -3.02 19.50
N PRO A 268 13.37 -1.75 19.20
CA PRO A 268 13.78 -1.17 17.91
C PRO A 268 15.28 -1.29 17.59
N LYS A 269 16.04 -2.08 18.30
CA LYS A 269 17.49 -2.28 18.09
C LYS A 269 17.80 -3.78 18.03
N PRO A 270 17.38 -4.46 16.95
CA PRO A 270 17.54 -5.89 16.82
C PRO A 270 19.02 -6.28 16.70
N ASP A 271 19.31 -7.53 17.01
CA ASP A 271 20.60 -8.13 16.72
C ASP A 271 20.89 -8.09 15.21
N THR A 272 22.17 -8.01 14.84
CA THR A 272 22.60 -7.98 13.43
C THR A 272 22.24 -9.24 12.64
N SER A 273 21.96 -10.35 13.31
CA SER A 273 21.43 -11.57 12.70
C SER A 273 19.98 -11.41 12.22
N CYS A 274 19.23 -10.43 12.76
CA CYS A 274 17.87 -10.11 12.36
C CYS A 274 17.88 -9.10 11.20
N ALA A 275 17.99 -9.63 9.99
CA ALA A 275 18.05 -8.81 8.78
C ALA A 275 16.64 -8.43 8.31
N PHE A 276 15.96 -7.52 9.03
CA PHE A 276 14.62 -7.09 8.68
C PHE A 276 14.53 -6.48 7.27
N ASN A 277 13.37 -6.76 6.61
CA ASN A 277 12.98 -6.25 5.29
C ASN A 277 13.96 -6.59 4.16
N LYS A 278 14.77 -7.61 4.35
CA LYS A 278 15.64 -8.17 3.30
C LYS A 278 14.95 -9.37 2.68
N THR A 279 14.43 -9.17 1.50
CA THR A 279 13.81 -10.25 0.75
C THR A 279 14.86 -11.15 0.11
N ILE A 280 14.46 -12.36 -0.21
CA ILE A 280 15.32 -13.41 -0.74
C ILE A 280 15.13 -13.44 -2.26
N ASP A 281 16.24 -13.50 -3.00
CA ASP A 281 16.23 -13.82 -4.43
C ASP A 281 16.38 -15.34 -4.58
N PRO A 282 15.31 -16.07 -4.93
CA PRO A 282 15.34 -17.52 -4.99
C PRO A 282 16.30 -18.04 -6.07
N THR A 283 16.63 -17.23 -7.08
CA THR A 283 17.58 -17.61 -8.13
C THR A 283 18.99 -17.82 -7.60
N LYS A 284 19.30 -17.29 -6.41
CA LYS A 284 20.63 -17.36 -5.79
C LYS A 284 20.74 -18.45 -4.73
N THR A 285 19.63 -18.95 -4.21
CA THR A 285 19.63 -19.93 -3.12
C THR A 285 19.57 -21.38 -3.60
N GLY A 286 19.11 -21.63 -4.82
CA GLY A 286 18.90 -22.97 -5.36
C GLY A 286 17.76 -23.75 -4.70
N ASP A 287 16.96 -23.09 -3.85
CA ASP A 287 15.83 -23.68 -3.16
C ASP A 287 14.56 -23.69 -4.03
N SER A 288 13.59 -24.53 -3.65
CA SER A 288 12.26 -24.49 -4.27
C SER A 288 11.63 -23.13 -3.98
N PRO A 289 11.09 -22.41 -4.96
CA PRO A 289 10.50 -21.09 -4.75
C PRO A 289 9.26 -21.12 -3.85
N LEU A 290 8.58 -22.27 -3.75
CA LEU A 290 7.38 -22.42 -2.91
C LEU A 290 7.70 -22.55 -1.42
N THR A 291 8.93 -22.90 -1.08
CA THR A 291 9.41 -23.02 0.31
C THR A 291 10.81 -22.45 0.45
N GLY A 292 11.08 -21.78 1.55
CA GLY A 292 12.40 -21.18 1.80
C GLY A 292 12.58 -20.76 3.26
N ALA A 293 13.75 -20.19 3.55
CA ALA A 293 14.02 -19.64 4.88
C ALA A 293 13.05 -18.46 5.16
N PRO A 294 12.46 -18.39 6.34
CA PRO A 294 11.59 -17.29 6.72
C PRO A 294 12.23 -15.93 6.51
N THR A 295 11.43 -14.96 6.00
CA THR A 295 11.84 -13.58 5.87
C THR A 295 11.46 -12.82 7.12
N GLU A 296 12.40 -12.12 7.73
CA GLU A 296 12.12 -11.23 8.84
C GLU A 296 11.59 -9.90 8.31
N VAL A 297 10.39 -9.51 8.72
CA VAL A 297 9.74 -8.25 8.30
C VAL A 297 9.32 -7.45 9.50
N CYS A 298 9.55 -6.15 9.48
CA CYS A 298 8.90 -5.20 10.36
C CYS A 298 8.36 -4.01 9.56
N GLN A 299 7.31 -3.39 10.08
CA GLN A 299 6.63 -2.27 9.46
C GLN A 299 7.36 -0.97 9.75
N VAL A 300 8.03 -0.40 8.74
CA VAL A 300 8.82 0.85 8.88
C VAL A 300 7.88 2.06 8.93
N TYR A 301 6.84 2.05 8.11
CA TYR A 301 5.87 3.14 7.97
C TYR A 301 4.53 2.77 8.61
N ALA A 302 4.56 2.34 9.87
CA ALA A 302 3.35 2.03 10.61
C ALA A 302 2.36 3.20 10.61
N GLN A 303 1.09 2.92 10.27
CA GLN A 303 0.05 3.93 10.05
C GLN A 303 0.47 5.02 9.06
N GLY A 304 1.18 4.61 8.00
CA GLY A 304 1.38 5.39 6.79
C GLY A 304 2.28 6.61 6.88
N THR A 305 3.12 6.74 7.89
CA THR A 305 4.11 7.82 7.93
C THR A 305 5.14 7.66 9.04
N ALA A 306 6.34 8.21 8.80
CA ALA A 306 7.31 8.43 9.87
C ALA A 306 6.86 9.55 10.81
N ASP A 307 7.37 9.55 12.04
CA ASP A 307 7.16 10.66 12.97
C ASP A 307 7.88 11.93 12.49
N GLY A 308 7.29 13.10 12.66
CA GLY A 308 8.04 14.31 12.39
C GLY A 308 7.28 15.64 12.40
N ASP A 309 6.11 15.72 11.82
CA ASP A 309 5.39 16.98 11.71
C ASP A 309 3.91 16.88 12.11
N ASN A 310 3.20 17.99 12.07
CA ASN A 310 1.78 18.03 12.41
C ASN A 310 0.93 17.19 11.44
N GLN A 311 1.29 17.13 10.16
CA GLN A 311 0.57 16.31 9.18
C GLN A 311 0.75 14.83 9.50
N ALA A 312 1.96 14.37 9.80
CA ALA A 312 2.23 13.00 10.21
C ALA A 312 1.41 12.61 11.44
N LYS A 313 1.36 13.50 12.44
CA LYS A 313 0.56 13.31 13.66
C LYS A 313 -0.93 13.17 13.35
N HIS A 314 -1.51 14.06 12.55
CA HIS A 314 -2.93 14.01 12.17
C HIS A 314 -3.22 12.79 11.31
N ASN A 315 -2.37 12.46 10.37
CA ASN A 315 -2.47 11.29 9.54
C ASN A 315 -2.56 10.00 10.38
N ARG A 316 -1.59 9.79 11.25
CA ARG A 316 -1.53 8.65 12.17
C ARG A 316 -2.74 8.59 13.10
N ALA A 317 -3.15 9.71 13.69
CA ALA A 317 -4.30 9.76 14.60
C ALA A 317 -5.61 9.37 13.90
N ASN A 318 -5.82 9.81 12.67
CA ASN A 318 -6.99 9.46 11.87
C ASN A 318 -7.02 7.96 11.55
N ILE A 319 -5.91 7.41 11.09
CA ILE A 319 -5.80 5.98 10.75
C ILE A 319 -6.05 5.11 11.99
N ILE A 320 -5.36 5.38 13.10
CA ILE A 320 -5.48 4.61 14.34
C ILE A 320 -6.92 4.66 14.86
N SER A 321 -7.49 5.87 14.99
CA SER A 321 -8.83 6.01 15.58
C SER A 321 -9.89 5.30 14.74
N LEU A 322 -9.77 5.33 13.41
CA LEU A 322 -10.69 4.67 12.50
C LEU A 322 -10.55 3.14 12.56
N ASN A 323 -9.33 2.63 12.52
CA ASN A 323 -9.02 1.19 12.65
C ASN A 323 -9.58 0.62 13.97
N GLU A 324 -9.34 1.31 15.10
CA GLU A 324 -9.84 0.85 16.40
C GLU A 324 -11.36 0.79 16.48
N GLN A 325 -12.05 1.78 15.93
CA GLN A 325 -13.51 1.82 15.95
C GLN A 325 -14.08 0.69 15.11
N LEU A 326 -13.61 0.50 13.87
CA LEU A 326 -14.08 -0.54 12.99
C LEU A 326 -13.75 -1.93 13.53
N SER A 327 -12.55 -2.14 14.10
CA SER A 327 -12.21 -3.40 14.76
C SER A 327 -13.22 -3.74 15.88
N LYS A 328 -13.64 -2.76 16.69
CA LYS A 328 -14.66 -2.94 17.72
C LYS A 328 -16.03 -3.30 17.14
N VAL A 329 -16.41 -2.69 16.01
CA VAL A 329 -17.66 -2.99 15.30
C VAL A 329 -17.63 -4.43 14.77
N PHE A 330 -16.59 -4.80 14.02
CA PHE A 330 -16.47 -6.14 13.45
C PHE A 330 -16.44 -7.25 14.52
N LYS A 331 -15.71 -7.06 15.62
CA LYS A 331 -15.67 -8.04 16.73
C LYS A 331 -17.03 -8.35 17.35
N ARG A 332 -17.98 -7.41 17.27
CA ARG A 332 -19.34 -7.58 17.78
C ARG A 332 -20.28 -8.29 16.81
N MET A 333 -19.88 -8.48 15.57
CA MET A 333 -20.69 -9.17 14.57
C MET A 333 -20.82 -10.66 14.90
N PRO A 334 -21.92 -11.30 14.50
CA PRO A 334 -22.05 -12.76 14.61
C PRO A 334 -20.94 -13.48 13.87
N THR A 335 -20.57 -14.67 14.34
CA THR A 335 -19.47 -15.45 13.75
C THR A 335 -19.70 -15.88 12.30
N TYR A 336 -20.96 -15.98 11.89
CA TYR A 336 -21.35 -16.30 10.51
C TYR A 336 -21.33 -15.09 9.56
N ASN A 337 -21.13 -13.87 10.07
CA ASN A 337 -21.07 -12.68 9.23
C ASN A 337 -19.68 -12.59 8.55
N SER A 338 -19.69 -12.49 7.23
CA SER A 338 -18.47 -12.47 6.41
C SER A 338 -17.52 -11.30 6.72
N LEU A 339 -18.06 -10.19 7.26
CA LEU A 339 -17.29 -9.01 7.63
C LEU A 339 -16.61 -9.12 8.99
N ARG A 340 -17.01 -10.09 9.84
CA ARG A 340 -16.41 -10.23 11.20
C ARG A 340 -14.90 -10.38 11.15
N VAL A 341 -14.39 -11.09 10.16
CA VAL A 341 -12.95 -11.32 9.98
C VAL A 341 -12.16 -10.03 9.74
N LEU A 342 -12.82 -8.96 9.27
CA LEU A 342 -12.17 -7.66 9.06
C LEU A 342 -11.70 -7.00 10.36
N ALA A 343 -12.12 -7.51 11.53
CA ALA A 343 -11.52 -7.16 12.81
C ALA A 343 -10.01 -7.49 12.92
N LYS A 344 -9.51 -8.30 11.99
CA LYS A 344 -8.11 -8.72 11.87
C LYS A 344 -7.33 -7.94 10.81
N TYR A 345 -7.93 -6.91 10.23
CA TYR A 345 -7.31 -6.08 9.20
C TYR A 345 -7.29 -4.63 9.66
N GLU A 346 -6.30 -3.92 9.19
CA GLU A 346 -6.14 -2.49 9.42
C GLU A 346 -5.76 -1.75 8.15
N LEU A 347 -6.23 -0.52 8.03
CA LEU A 347 -5.73 0.44 7.06
C LEU A 347 -4.33 0.86 7.52
N VAL A 348 -3.33 0.64 6.69
CA VAL A 348 -1.96 1.12 6.92
C VAL A 348 -1.86 2.59 6.53
N GLY A 349 -2.46 2.96 5.39
CA GLY A 349 -2.49 4.33 4.93
C GLY A 349 -3.17 4.48 3.58
N GLY A 350 -3.23 5.73 3.14
CA GLY A 350 -3.71 6.12 1.82
C GLY A 350 -3.00 7.35 1.30
N LEU A 351 -2.96 7.51 -0.03
CA LEU A 351 -2.24 8.55 -0.73
C LEU A 351 -3.10 9.11 -1.88
N TRP A 352 -3.10 10.43 -2.06
CA TRP A 352 -3.80 11.15 -3.13
C TRP A 352 -3.13 12.51 -3.36
N LEU A 353 -3.64 13.30 -4.31
CA LEU A 353 -3.13 14.66 -4.57
C LEU A 353 -4.06 15.71 -3.96
N ASN A 354 -3.48 16.83 -3.55
CA ASN A 354 -4.22 18.01 -3.08
C ASN A 354 -4.81 18.81 -4.25
N ASP A 355 -4.05 18.95 -5.33
CA ASP A 355 -4.45 19.60 -6.58
C ASP A 355 -4.28 18.61 -7.75
N VAL A 356 -5.39 18.06 -8.20
CA VAL A 356 -5.43 17.08 -9.29
C VAL A 356 -5.10 17.65 -10.66
N SER A 357 -5.02 18.98 -10.80
CA SER A 357 -4.56 19.63 -12.02
C SER A 357 -3.04 19.57 -12.19
N GLN A 358 -2.31 19.28 -11.11
CA GLN A 358 -0.86 19.19 -11.07
C GLN A 358 -0.38 17.73 -11.12
N PRO A 359 0.82 17.45 -11.62
CA PRO A 359 1.37 16.10 -11.65
C PRO A 359 1.78 15.62 -10.26
N SER A 360 1.81 14.30 -10.08
CA SER A 360 2.26 13.67 -8.83
C SER A 360 3.77 13.79 -8.58
N SER A 361 4.54 14.21 -9.58
CA SER A 361 5.97 14.51 -9.41
C SER A 361 6.25 15.72 -8.55
N ASP A 362 5.23 16.57 -8.33
CA ASP A 362 5.25 17.59 -7.28
C ASP A 362 4.94 16.93 -5.93
N HIS A 363 5.98 16.67 -5.15
CA HIS A 363 5.85 16.00 -3.84
C HIS A 363 5.08 16.85 -2.82
N ASP A 364 5.10 18.16 -2.94
CA ASP A 364 4.35 19.07 -2.06
C ASP A 364 2.83 19.00 -2.33
N ASN A 365 2.44 18.48 -3.49
CA ASN A 365 1.07 18.20 -3.85
C ASN A 365 0.52 16.89 -3.28
N GLN A 366 1.38 15.99 -2.82
CA GLN A 366 0.96 14.69 -2.28
C GLN A 366 0.37 14.85 -0.88
N ARG A 367 -0.73 14.12 -0.60
CA ARG A 367 -1.47 14.17 0.66
C ARG A 367 -1.73 12.75 1.19
N GLY A 368 -1.92 12.67 2.49
CA GLY A 368 -2.14 11.43 3.21
C GLY A 368 -0.85 10.79 3.70
N SER A 369 -0.68 9.52 3.44
CA SER A 369 0.49 8.74 3.84
C SER A 369 1.58 8.88 2.78
N ILE A 370 2.35 9.96 2.84
CA ILE A 370 3.39 10.27 1.85
C ILE A 370 4.59 9.32 1.88
N GLN A 371 4.73 8.54 2.94
CA GLN A 371 5.58 7.36 3.02
C GLN A 371 4.68 6.17 3.30
N LEU A 372 4.47 5.32 2.30
CA LEU A 372 3.52 4.23 2.36
C LEU A 372 4.09 3.00 1.69
N ALA A 373 4.12 1.90 2.42
CA ALA A 373 4.49 0.60 1.90
C ALA A 373 3.66 -0.48 2.62
N ASN A 374 3.22 -1.48 1.87
CA ASN A 374 2.65 -2.70 2.44
C ASN A 374 3.78 -3.68 2.77
N THR A 375 3.77 -4.24 3.99
CA THR A 375 4.84 -5.12 4.45
C THR A 375 5.00 -6.38 3.61
N THR A 376 3.93 -6.82 2.93
CA THR A 376 3.93 -8.04 2.12
C THR A 376 4.05 -7.79 0.62
N MET A 377 3.84 -6.55 0.16
CA MET A 377 3.89 -6.19 -1.26
C MET A 377 5.10 -5.32 -1.60
N GLU A 378 5.44 -4.35 -0.74
CA GLU A 378 6.58 -3.45 -0.92
C GLU A 378 7.65 -3.63 0.16
N THR A 379 7.88 -4.85 0.62
CA THR A 379 8.85 -5.17 1.69
C THR A 379 10.22 -4.53 1.46
N ASN A 380 10.73 -4.62 0.23
CA ASN A 380 12.02 -4.02 -0.15
C ASN A 380 12.00 -2.49 -0.30
N ALA A 381 10.82 -1.90 -0.47
CA ALA A 381 10.68 -0.45 -0.56
C ALA A 381 10.67 0.21 0.83
N GLN A 382 10.48 -0.57 1.86
CA GLN A 382 10.74 -0.15 3.23
C GLN A 382 12.25 -0.08 3.42
N GLN A 383 12.81 1.12 3.40
CA GLN A 383 14.25 1.31 3.54
C GLN A 383 14.78 0.70 4.84
N GLY A 384 16.09 0.41 4.85
CA GLY A 384 16.74 -0.24 5.97
C GLY A 384 16.41 0.43 7.29
N PHE A 385 16.12 -0.37 8.26
CA PHE A 385 15.65 -0.07 9.61
C PHE A 385 16.39 1.08 10.33
N SER A 386 17.65 1.36 9.99
CA SER A 386 18.48 2.38 10.62
C SER A 386 18.43 3.76 9.95
N GLU A 387 17.74 3.91 8.81
CA GLU A 387 17.90 5.08 7.95
C GLU A 387 16.63 5.93 7.81
N VAL A 388 15.54 5.58 8.50
CA VAL A 388 14.29 6.34 8.40
C VAL A 388 14.38 7.57 9.29
N VAL A 389 15.05 8.60 8.77
CA VAL A 389 14.96 9.94 9.33
C VAL A 389 14.09 10.76 8.39
N TYR A 390 12.85 10.97 8.78
CA TYR A 390 12.00 11.97 8.12
C TYR A 390 12.54 13.37 8.46
N THR A 391 13.11 14.03 7.48
CA THR A 391 13.66 15.38 7.62
C THR A 391 12.80 16.46 6.98
N GLY A 392 11.54 16.13 6.63
CA GLY A 392 10.58 16.99 5.97
C GLY A 392 10.31 16.61 4.51
N PRO A 393 9.35 17.27 3.86
CA PRO A 393 8.89 16.90 2.51
C PRO A 393 9.99 16.86 1.45
N GLN A 394 10.99 17.71 1.59
CA GLN A 394 12.09 17.86 0.62
C GLN A 394 13.12 16.71 0.66
N ASN A 395 13.05 15.84 1.66
CA ASN A 395 13.98 14.72 1.85
C ASN A 395 13.28 13.35 1.84
N LEU A 396 12.08 13.29 1.27
CA LEU A 396 11.39 12.01 1.02
C LEU A 396 12.25 11.17 0.09
N GLN A 397 12.63 9.98 0.56
CA GLN A 397 13.29 9.01 -0.31
C GLN A 397 12.28 8.57 -1.38
N PRO A 398 12.64 8.64 -2.66
CA PRO A 398 11.69 8.47 -3.76
C PRO A 398 10.98 7.11 -3.79
N ALA A 399 11.50 6.10 -3.11
CA ALA A 399 11.01 4.72 -3.25
C ALA A 399 9.85 4.35 -2.32
N ALA A 400 9.32 5.26 -1.52
CA ALA A 400 8.43 4.91 -0.41
C ALA A 400 6.96 5.26 -0.62
N ASN A 401 6.49 5.48 -1.85
CA ASN A 401 5.06 5.68 -2.11
C ASN A 401 4.62 5.29 -3.53
N CYS A 402 3.29 5.22 -3.72
CA CYS A 402 2.67 4.74 -4.95
C CYS A 402 3.00 5.62 -6.16
N PHE A 403 3.02 6.96 -6.02
CA PHE A 403 3.25 7.87 -7.14
C PHE A 403 4.66 7.85 -7.70
N ASN A 404 5.63 7.27 -6.99
CA ASN A 404 6.97 7.11 -7.53
C ASN A 404 7.06 6.05 -8.64
N CYS A 405 6.17 5.06 -8.60
CA CYS A 405 6.04 4.03 -9.63
C CYS A 405 4.88 4.33 -10.57
N HIS A 406 3.80 4.93 -10.06
CA HIS A 406 2.55 5.22 -10.77
C HIS A 406 2.38 6.71 -11.01
N GLY A 407 3.30 7.30 -11.78
CA GLY A 407 3.32 8.75 -12.02
C GLY A 407 2.04 9.26 -12.68
N TYR A 408 1.37 10.20 -12.04
CA TYR A 408 0.21 10.89 -12.61
C TYR A 408 0.67 12.20 -13.27
N PRO A 409 0.47 12.34 -14.59
CA PRO A 409 0.94 13.53 -15.32
C PRO A 409 -0.08 14.69 -15.36
N GLY A 410 -1.32 14.44 -14.90
CA GLY A 410 -2.43 15.38 -14.94
C GLY A 410 -3.72 14.75 -15.46
N PRO A 411 -4.87 15.47 -15.39
CA PRO A 411 -6.20 14.92 -15.63
C PRO A 411 -6.46 14.49 -17.08
N THR A 412 -5.67 14.96 -18.03
CA THR A 412 -5.81 14.59 -19.45
C THR A 412 -5.15 13.26 -19.81
N ASN A 413 -4.41 12.65 -18.88
CA ASN A 413 -3.71 11.37 -19.10
C ASN A 413 -3.65 10.52 -17.83
N ASN A 414 -4.80 10.32 -17.16
CA ASN A 414 -4.85 9.48 -15.98
C ASN A 414 -4.71 7.99 -16.27
N ALA A 415 -4.89 7.56 -17.52
CA ALA A 415 -4.69 6.16 -17.91
C ALA A 415 -3.24 5.69 -17.75
N SER A 416 -2.27 6.61 -17.80
CA SER A 416 -0.85 6.27 -17.60
C SER A 416 -0.51 5.83 -16.18
N VAL A 417 -1.36 6.10 -15.21
CA VAL A 417 -1.22 5.65 -13.81
C VAL A 417 -1.43 4.14 -13.69
N SER A 418 -2.29 3.58 -14.57
CA SER A 418 -2.60 2.15 -14.58
C SER A 418 -1.61 1.38 -15.44
N HIS A 419 -0.73 0.61 -14.81
CA HIS A 419 0.13 -0.33 -15.54
C HIS A 419 -0.70 -1.49 -16.14
N ILE A 420 -1.82 -1.84 -15.51
CA ILE A 420 -2.71 -2.90 -15.99
C ILE A 420 -3.34 -2.50 -17.31
N PHE A 421 -3.88 -1.28 -17.40
CA PHE A 421 -4.59 -0.83 -18.60
C PHE A 421 -3.73 -0.89 -19.87
N SER A 422 -2.45 -0.57 -19.76
CA SER A 422 -1.52 -0.68 -20.91
C SER A 422 -1.31 -2.12 -21.36
N SER A 423 -1.54 -3.09 -20.49
CA SER A 423 -1.19 -4.50 -20.67
C SER A 423 -2.36 -5.40 -21.06
N ILE A 424 -3.59 -5.09 -20.60
CA ILE A 424 -4.76 -5.97 -20.79
C ILE A 424 -5.22 -6.09 -22.23
N HIS A 425 -4.88 -5.13 -23.08
CA HIS A 425 -5.22 -5.15 -24.50
C HIS A 425 -4.18 -5.88 -25.36
N GLY A 426 -3.15 -6.46 -24.74
CA GLY A 426 -2.07 -7.16 -25.44
C GLY A 426 -1.37 -6.23 -26.43
N SER A 427 -0.30 -5.59 -26.05
CA SER A 427 0.58 -4.99 -27.06
C SER A 427 1.08 -6.14 -27.95
N SER A 428 0.48 -6.26 -29.12
CA SER A 428 1.10 -7.00 -30.23
C SER A 428 2.45 -6.34 -30.49
N LYS A 429 3.51 -6.87 -29.88
CA LYS A 429 4.87 -6.62 -30.32
C LYS A 429 5.26 -7.60 -31.40
#